data_59569f4b77bb1fd9068aacf8e876df2b
#
_entry.id   59569f4b77bb1fd9068aacf8e876df2b
#
_cell.length_a   1.000
_cell.length_b   1.000
_cell.length_c   1.000
_cell.angle_alpha   90.00
_cell.angle_beta   90.00
_cell.angle_gamma   90.00
#
_symmetry.space_group_name_H-M   'P 1'
#
loop_
_entity.id
_entity.type
_entity.pdbx_description
1 polymer ?
#
loop_
_entity_poly.entity_id
_entity_poly.type
_entity_poly.pdbx_seq_one_letter_code
_entity_poly.pdbx_strand_id
1 'polypeptide(L)'
;MFNKHQTSSERLNAWRTVRQQEYKTVEPLLEAFAPIKPIPRYIDYYTPRDWPNVFEIVSEGYFCQSGITLILAATLHNKGFISDEELYFEVISNHINGNEGLVLIHNNLAYNFLPGQTVSMQEVIDNSTRFNSHKIKTSALFS
;
A
#
# COMPACT_ATOMS: atom_id res chain seq x y z
N MET A 1 7.05 -5.06 -11.09
CA MET A 1 6.17 -6.17 -10.62
C MET A 1 4.92 -6.30 -11.48
N PHE A 2 4.13 -5.23 -11.65
CA PHE A 2 2.90 -5.27 -12.45
C PHE A 2 3.02 -4.42 -13.70
N ASN A 3 2.38 -4.87 -14.81
CA ASN A 3 2.24 -4.08 -16.01
C ASN A 3 0.83 -4.27 -16.60
N LYS A 4 0.43 -3.36 -17.49
CA LYS A 4 -0.94 -3.30 -18.03
C LYS A 4 -1.32 -4.47 -18.93
N HIS A 5 -0.35 -5.28 -19.37
CA HIS A 5 -0.58 -6.39 -20.28
C HIS A 5 -0.74 -7.74 -19.57
N GLN A 6 -0.54 -7.77 -18.25
CA GLN A 6 -0.65 -9.00 -17.48
C GLN A 6 -2.09 -9.44 -17.32
N THR A 7 -2.31 -10.76 -17.34
CA THR A 7 -3.56 -11.38 -16.92
C THR A 7 -3.66 -11.38 -15.40
N SER A 8 -4.86 -11.70 -14.88
CA SER A 8 -5.06 -11.88 -13.42
C SER A 8 -4.08 -12.91 -12.85
N SER A 9 -3.91 -14.05 -13.51
CA SER A 9 -2.98 -15.10 -13.06
C SER A 9 -1.53 -14.62 -13.06
N GLU A 10 -1.13 -13.86 -14.08
CA GLU A 10 0.22 -13.33 -14.16
C GLU A 10 0.49 -12.31 -13.05
N ARG A 11 -0.48 -11.46 -12.73
CA ARG A 11 -0.35 -10.52 -11.60
C ARG A 11 -0.24 -11.23 -10.26
N LEU A 12 -1.08 -12.24 -10.02
CA LEU A 12 -1.02 -13.04 -8.79
C LEU A 12 0.31 -13.77 -8.66
N ASN A 13 0.84 -14.31 -9.75
CA ASN A 13 2.15 -14.97 -9.75
C ASN A 13 3.29 -13.97 -9.51
N ALA A 14 3.22 -12.78 -10.11
CA ALA A 14 4.22 -11.74 -9.89
C ALA A 14 4.25 -11.32 -8.41
N TRP A 15 3.10 -11.15 -7.80
CA TRP A 15 3.01 -10.81 -6.37
C TRP A 15 3.50 -11.97 -5.49
N ARG A 16 3.18 -13.21 -5.84
CA ARG A 16 3.70 -14.39 -5.12
C ARG A 16 5.23 -14.42 -5.16
N THR A 17 5.82 -14.16 -6.32
CA THR A 17 7.28 -14.12 -6.47
C THR A 17 7.90 -13.09 -5.54
N VAL A 18 7.33 -11.89 -5.46
CA VAL A 18 7.81 -10.85 -4.54
C VAL A 18 7.71 -11.32 -3.08
N ARG A 19 6.60 -11.94 -2.70
CA ARG A 19 6.41 -12.44 -1.32
C ARG A 19 7.34 -13.60 -0.96
N GLN A 20 7.78 -14.39 -1.94
CA GLN A 20 8.64 -15.54 -1.71
C GLN A 20 10.12 -15.17 -1.65
N GLN A 21 10.51 -14.00 -2.11
CA GLN A 21 11.88 -13.55 -2.01
C GLN A 21 12.24 -13.24 -0.55
N GLU A 22 13.53 -13.40 -0.22
CA GLU A 22 14.04 -13.01 1.09
C GLU A 22 14.61 -11.60 1.02
N TYR A 23 14.31 -10.80 2.04
CA TYR A 23 14.74 -9.41 2.12
C TYR A 23 15.48 -9.20 3.43
N LYS A 24 16.72 -8.73 3.36
CA LYS A 24 17.49 -8.36 4.55
C LYS A 24 17.04 -7.01 5.11
N THR A 25 16.63 -6.11 4.21
CA THR A 25 16.15 -4.78 4.55
C THR A 25 14.85 -4.50 3.78
N VAL A 26 14.14 -3.44 4.17
CA VAL A 26 12.85 -3.10 3.57
C VAL A 26 12.99 -2.44 2.19
N GLU A 27 14.10 -1.77 1.91
CA GLU A 27 14.28 -0.95 0.72
C GLU A 27 14.07 -1.71 -0.59
N PRO A 28 14.65 -2.90 -0.81
CA PRO A 28 14.40 -3.64 -2.05
C PRO A 28 12.94 -4.01 -2.25
N LEU A 29 12.20 -4.28 -1.17
CA LEU A 29 10.78 -4.57 -1.25
C LEU A 29 10.00 -3.32 -1.68
N LEU A 30 10.31 -2.16 -1.10
CA LEU A 30 9.68 -0.90 -1.48
C LEU A 30 9.97 -0.56 -2.94
N GLU A 31 11.19 -0.81 -3.40
CA GLU A 31 11.59 -0.59 -4.80
C GLU A 31 10.79 -1.45 -5.78
N ALA A 32 10.38 -2.65 -5.37
CA ALA A 32 9.54 -3.51 -6.21
C ALA A 32 8.16 -2.89 -6.47
N PHE A 33 7.67 -2.07 -5.56
CA PHE A 33 6.37 -1.39 -5.69
C PHE A 33 6.48 -0.03 -6.37
N ALA A 34 7.65 0.59 -6.37
CA ALA A 34 7.85 1.95 -6.89
C ALA A 34 7.40 2.14 -8.35
N PRO A 35 7.62 1.19 -9.27
CA PRO A 35 7.20 1.37 -10.67
C PRO A 35 5.71 1.30 -10.93
N ILE A 36 4.89 0.89 -9.95
CA ILE A 36 3.44 0.80 -10.13
C ILE A 36 2.88 2.21 -10.20
N LYS A 37 2.33 2.58 -11.37
CA LYS A 37 1.72 3.91 -11.55
C LYS A 37 0.27 3.84 -11.10
N PRO A 38 -0.16 4.69 -10.14
CA PRO A 38 -1.55 4.69 -9.69
C PRO A 38 -2.51 5.06 -10.82
N ILE A 39 -3.57 4.26 -10.95
CA ILE A 39 -4.74 4.64 -11.76
C ILE A 39 -5.64 5.58 -10.94
N PRO A 40 -6.62 6.27 -11.55
CA PRO A 40 -7.59 7.06 -10.80
C PRO A 40 -8.28 6.23 -9.73
N ARG A 41 -8.79 6.91 -8.68
CA ARG A 41 -9.38 6.26 -7.52
C ARG A 41 -10.41 5.20 -7.90
N TYR A 42 -10.23 3.99 -7.36
CA TYR A 42 -11.15 2.87 -7.54
C TYR A 42 -11.77 2.41 -6.21
N ILE A 43 -11.02 2.53 -5.11
CA ILE A 43 -11.43 2.06 -3.78
C ILE A 43 -11.96 3.23 -2.97
N ASP A 44 -13.12 3.05 -2.32
CA ASP A 44 -13.63 4.02 -1.35
C ASP A 44 -12.82 3.89 -0.06
N TYR A 45 -11.88 4.77 0.13
CA TYR A 45 -10.96 4.72 1.27
C TYR A 45 -11.58 5.22 2.59
N TYR A 46 -12.81 5.71 2.58
CA TYR A 46 -13.51 6.12 3.81
C TYR A 46 -14.27 4.97 4.48
N THR A 47 -14.50 3.86 3.78
CA THR A 47 -15.33 2.76 4.26
C THR A 47 -14.54 1.44 4.23
N PRO A 48 -13.72 1.15 5.28
CA PRO A 48 -12.84 -0.03 5.27
C PRO A 48 -13.55 -1.37 5.05
N ARG A 49 -14.78 -1.53 5.53
CA ARG A 49 -15.55 -2.78 5.36
C ARG A 49 -15.87 -3.08 3.89
N ASP A 50 -15.84 -2.07 3.02
CA ASP A 50 -16.13 -2.22 1.60
C ASP A 50 -14.86 -2.36 0.75
N TRP A 51 -13.69 -2.36 1.38
CA TRP A 51 -12.44 -2.55 0.65
C TRP A 51 -12.38 -3.96 0.04
N PRO A 52 -11.99 -4.10 -1.23
CA PRO A 52 -11.69 -5.41 -1.77
C PRO A 52 -10.51 -6.02 -1.01
N ASN A 53 -10.46 -7.34 -0.90
CA ASN A 53 -9.30 -7.99 -0.29
C ASN A 53 -8.08 -7.90 -1.23
N VAL A 54 -6.89 -8.17 -0.69
CA VAL A 54 -5.66 -7.98 -1.46
C VAL A 54 -5.57 -8.89 -2.68
N PHE A 55 -6.14 -10.10 -2.63
CA PHE A 55 -6.18 -11.00 -3.79
C PHE A 55 -7.03 -10.41 -4.91
N GLU A 56 -8.17 -9.81 -4.58
CA GLU A 56 -9.02 -9.13 -5.55
C GLU A 56 -8.30 -7.92 -6.16
N ILE A 57 -7.63 -7.12 -5.33
CA ILE A 57 -6.88 -5.96 -5.80
C ILE A 57 -5.85 -6.39 -6.84
N VAL A 58 -5.08 -7.43 -6.55
CA VAL A 58 -4.03 -7.91 -7.46
C VAL A 58 -4.65 -8.53 -8.71
N SER A 59 -5.63 -9.43 -8.55
CA SER A 59 -6.21 -10.13 -9.70
C SER A 59 -6.96 -9.19 -10.64
N GLU A 60 -7.70 -8.23 -10.11
CA GLU A 60 -8.49 -7.28 -10.90
C GLU A 60 -7.71 -6.03 -11.31
N GLY A 61 -6.53 -5.82 -10.75
CA GLY A 61 -5.71 -4.67 -11.09
C GLY A 61 -6.22 -3.34 -10.52
N TYR A 62 -6.78 -3.36 -9.31
CA TYR A 62 -7.28 -2.14 -8.66
C TYR A 62 -6.14 -1.31 -8.06
N PHE A 63 -5.19 -0.89 -8.90
CA PHE A 63 -3.95 -0.23 -8.49
C PHE A 63 -4.09 1.30 -8.42
N CYS A 64 -5.11 1.79 -7.72
CA CYS A 64 -5.15 3.17 -7.28
C CYS A 64 -4.19 3.36 -6.09
N GLN A 65 -4.00 4.59 -5.67
CA GLN A 65 -3.13 4.89 -4.50
C GLN A 65 -3.47 3.98 -3.30
N SER A 66 -4.76 3.85 -2.99
CA SER A 66 -5.21 3.04 -1.86
C SER A 66 -4.96 1.54 -2.08
N GLY A 67 -5.22 1.02 -3.28
CA GLY A 67 -4.99 -0.38 -3.61
C GLY A 67 -3.52 -0.77 -3.46
N ILE A 68 -2.62 0.06 -3.96
CA ILE A 68 -1.18 -0.16 -3.84
C ILE A 68 -0.77 -0.20 -2.36
N THR A 69 -1.29 0.74 -1.56
CA THR A 69 -1.00 0.80 -0.12
C THR A 69 -1.46 -0.46 0.60
N LEU A 70 -2.65 -0.99 0.28
CA LEU A 70 -3.16 -2.21 0.90
C LEU A 70 -2.31 -3.44 0.54
N ILE A 71 -1.92 -3.58 -0.72
CA ILE A 71 -1.03 -4.68 -1.14
C ILE A 71 0.32 -4.56 -0.46
N LEU A 72 0.88 -3.36 -0.41
CA LEU A 72 2.16 -3.12 0.24
C LEU A 72 2.09 -3.48 1.73
N ALA A 73 1.04 -3.08 2.44
CA ALA A 73 0.86 -3.41 3.84
C ALA A 73 0.82 -4.93 4.08
N ALA A 74 0.05 -5.66 3.27
CA ALA A 74 -0.03 -7.11 3.36
C ALA A 74 1.35 -7.76 3.12
N THR A 75 2.10 -7.25 2.16
CA THR A 75 3.42 -7.78 1.80
C THR A 75 4.45 -7.49 2.90
N LEU A 76 4.49 -6.27 3.40
CA LEU A 76 5.39 -5.88 4.50
C LEU A 76 5.12 -6.70 5.76
N HIS A 77 3.86 -6.93 6.10
CA HIS A 77 3.50 -7.75 7.25
C HIS A 77 3.92 -9.21 7.05
N ASN A 78 3.66 -9.77 5.88
CA ASN A 78 4.05 -11.14 5.53
C ASN A 78 5.56 -11.35 5.65
N LYS A 79 6.36 -10.35 5.30
CA LYS A 79 7.82 -10.41 5.37
C LYS A 79 8.38 -9.99 6.74
N GLY A 80 7.54 -9.64 7.70
CA GLY A 80 7.95 -9.33 9.05
C GLY A 80 8.49 -7.92 9.27
N PHE A 81 8.33 -7.01 8.31
CA PHE A 81 8.80 -5.64 8.43
C PHE A 81 7.87 -4.74 9.24
N ILE A 82 6.60 -5.08 9.33
CA ILE A 82 5.63 -4.36 10.15
C ILE A 82 4.81 -5.36 10.95
N SER A 83 4.20 -4.87 12.04
CA SER A 83 3.25 -5.63 12.86
C SER A 83 1.95 -4.83 12.99
N ASP A 84 0.91 -5.44 13.53
CA ASP A 84 -0.37 -4.74 13.75
C ASP A 84 -0.29 -3.71 14.86
N GLU A 85 0.74 -3.76 15.69
CA GLU A 85 0.99 -2.74 16.71
C GLU A 85 1.42 -1.43 16.04
N GLU A 86 0.84 -0.33 16.49
CA GLU A 86 1.14 1.01 15.96
C GLU A 86 0.99 1.14 14.44
N LEU A 87 0.07 0.34 13.85
CA LEU A 87 -0.19 0.34 12.43
C LEU A 87 -1.58 0.93 12.17
N TYR A 88 -1.64 1.89 11.24
CA TYR A 88 -2.92 2.40 10.77
C TYR A 88 -2.80 2.94 9.34
N PHE A 89 -3.95 3.14 8.71
CA PHE A 89 -4.04 3.71 7.38
C PHE A 89 -4.61 5.13 7.49
N GLU A 90 -3.90 6.08 6.90
CA GLU A 90 -4.29 7.49 6.91
C GLU A 90 -4.82 7.87 5.53
N VAL A 91 -5.99 8.51 5.50
CA VAL A 91 -6.54 9.08 4.26
C VAL A 91 -5.98 10.49 4.11
N ILE A 92 -5.23 10.72 3.05
CA ILE A 92 -4.55 12.00 2.81
C ILE A 92 -4.73 12.49 1.38
N SER A 93 -4.51 13.80 1.20
CA SER A 93 -4.21 14.41 -0.09
C SER A 93 -2.76 14.88 -0.04
N ASN A 94 -1.91 14.29 -0.89
CA ASN A 94 -0.48 14.55 -0.91
C ASN A 94 -0.21 15.80 -1.74
N HIS A 95 0.38 16.83 -1.12
CA HIS A 95 0.66 18.10 -1.80
C HIS A 95 1.86 18.05 -2.72
N ILE A 96 2.71 17.01 -2.61
CA ILE A 96 3.91 16.86 -3.45
C ILE A 96 3.54 16.31 -4.83
N ASN A 97 2.74 15.22 -4.87
CA ASN A 97 2.40 14.53 -6.12
C ASN A 97 0.93 14.62 -6.52
N GLY A 98 0.08 15.21 -5.66
CA GLY A 98 -1.35 15.36 -5.93
C GLY A 98 -2.17 14.08 -5.73
N ASN A 99 -1.58 13.00 -5.27
CA ASN A 99 -2.29 11.75 -5.05
C ASN A 99 -3.17 11.84 -3.81
N GLU A 100 -4.36 11.28 -3.89
CA GLU A 100 -5.30 11.17 -2.77
C GLU A 100 -5.63 9.71 -2.50
N GLY A 101 -5.63 9.32 -1.24
CA GLY A 101 -5.95 7.96 -0.82
C GLY A 101 -5.24 7.55 0.44
N LEU A 102 -5.10 6.23 0.62
CA LEU A 102 -4.49 5.66 1.81
C LEU A 102 -2.97 5.73 1.78
N VAL A 103 -2.40 6.02 2.94
CA VAL A 103 -0.98 5.88 3.23
C VAL A 103 -0.85 5.00 4.47
N LEU A 104 0.09 4.08 4.45
CA LEU A 104 0.35 3.19 5.59
C LEU A 104 1.27 3.88 6.58
N ILE A 105 0.86 3.91 7.83
CA ILE A 105 1.68 4.44 8.93
C ILE A 105 2.00 3.31 9.90
N HIS A 106 3.27 3.15 10.20
CA HIS A 106 3.76 2.20 11.19
C HIS A 106 4.95 2.79 11.92
N ASN A 107 4.89 2.86 13.26
CA ASN A 107 5.95 3.41 14.11
C ASN A 107 6.46 4.78 13.64
N ASN A 108 5.54 5.69 13.35
CA ASN A 108 5.83 7.06 12.89
C ASN A 108 6.56 7.14 11.54
N LEU A 109 6.56 6.06 10.77
CA LEU A 109 7.04 6.04 9.37
C LEU A 109 5.85 5.83 8.44
N ALA A 110 5.85 6.56 7.33
CA ALA A 110 4.84 6.45 6.29
C ALA A 110 5.39 5.67 5.09
N TYR A 111 4.59 4.72 4.61
CA TYR A 111 4.89 3.91 3.44
C TYR A 111 3.91 4.26 2.33
N ASN A 112 4.43 4.41 1.13
CA ASN A 112 3.67 4.80 -0.06
C ASN A 112 3.13 6.24 -0.01
N PHE A 113 3.71 7.08 0.81
CA PHE A 113 3.54 8.54 0.71
C PHE A 113 4.28 9.05 -0.54
N LEU A 114 5.51 8.59 -0.72
CA LEU A 114 6.26 8.73 -1.96
C LEU A 114 6.66 7.32 -2.43
N PRO A 115 6.55 7.01 -3.74
CA PRO A 115 6.82 5.66 -4.23
C PRO A 115 8.24 5.19 -3.91
N GLY A 116 8.36 3.94 -3.43
CA GLY A 116 9.63 3.28 -3.23
C GLY A 116 10.44 3.71 -2.02
N GLN A 117 9.90 4.54 -1.15
CA GLN A 117 10.61 5.04 0.03
C GLN A 117 9.69 5.23 1.23
N THR A 118 10.28 5.31 2.40
CA THR A 118 9.59 5.74 3.62
C THR A 118 9.85 7.22 3.87
N VAL A 119 8.90 7.88 4.52
CA VAL A 119 9.08 9.25 5.01
C VAL A 119 8.63 9.31 6.47
N SER A 120 9.11 10.32 7.19
CA SER A 120 8.69 10.52 8.58
C SER A 120 7.24 11.00 8.63
N MET A 121 6.58 10.77 9.77
CA MET A 121 5.24 11.31 10.00
C MET A 121 5.22 12.84 9.91
N GLN A 122 6.30 13.49 10.31
CA GLN A 122 6.41 14.95 10.21
C GLN A 122 6.35 15.42 8.75
N GLU A 123 7.01 14.71 7.84
CA GLU A 123 6.93 15.02 6.40
C GLU A 123 5.51 14.86 5.86
N VAL A 124 4.78 13.85 6.32
CA VAL A 124 3.38 13.67 5.95
C VAL A 124 2.54 14.84 6.43
N ILE A 125 2.72 15.24 7.69
CA ILE A 125 1.98 16.39 8.27
C ILE A 125 2.27 17.67 7.50
N ASP A 126 3.53 17.91 7.17
CA ASP A 126 3.96 19.15 6.52
C ASP A 126 3.54 19.23 5.03
N ASN A 127 3.32 18.09 4.38
CA ASN A 127 3.12 18.01 2.94
C ASN A 127 1.80 17.36 2.50
N SER A 128 0.82 17.30 3.39
CA SER A 128 -0.48 16.72 3.07
C SER A 128 -1.62 17.38 3.82
N THR A 129 -2.83 17.17 3.30
CA THR A 129 -4.08 17.40 4.05
C THR A 129 -4.57 16.02 4.52
N ARG A 130 -4.81 15.88 5.82
CA ARG A 130 -5.21 14.63 6.45
C ARG A 130 -6.70 14.66 6.73
N PHE A 131 -7.42 13.59 6.32
CA PHE A 131 -8.88 13.54 6.40
C PHE A 131 -9.39 12.55 7.43
N ASN A 132 -8.78 11.37 7.52
CA ASN A 132 -9.28 10.29 8.35
C ASN A 132 -8.16 9.28 8.65
N SER A 133 -8.40 8.44 9.65
CA SER A 133 -7.45 7.41 10.06
C SER A 133 -8.21 6.12 10.36
N HIS A 134 -7.70 4.99 9.86
CA HIS A 134 -8.32 3.68 10.06
C HIS A 134 -7.33 2.72 10.70
N LYS A 135 -7.68 2.17 11.85
CA LYS A 135 -6.88 1.12 12.48
C LYS A 135 -7.44 -0.24 12.06
N ILE A 136 -6.71 -0.91 11.18
CA ILE A 136 -7.13 -2.18 10.58
C ILE A 136 -6.03 -3.21 10.81
N LYS A 137 -6.40 -4.41 11.25
CA LYS A 137 -5.45 -5.51 11.33
C LYS A 137 -5.14 -6.03 9.94
N THR A 138 -3.87 -6.37 9.68
CA THR A 138 -3.45 -6.87 8.37
C THR A 138 -4.19 -8.13 7.97
N SER A 139 -4.57 -8.99 8.94
CA SER A 139 -5.38 -10.19 8.67
C SER A 139 -6.70 -9.87 7.97
N ALA A 140 -7.30 -8.72 8.26
CA ALA A 140 -8.56 -8.29 7.62
C ALA A 140 -8.37 -7.99 6.13
N LEU A 141 -7.16 -7.68 5.66
CA LEU A 141 -6.87 -7.39 4.26
C LEU A 141 -6.99 -8.62 3.36
N PHE A 142 -6.96 -9.82 3.93
CA PHE A 142 -7.05 -11.08 3.19
C PHE A 142 -8.49 -11.63 3.13
N SER A 143 -9.40 -11.02 3.81
CA SER A 143 -10.82 -11.43 3.84
C SER A 143 -11.62 -10.69 2.76
#